data_136a97d364e5cb79fcfd6f5827e6b6ed
#
_entry.id   136a97d364e5cb79fcfd6f5827e6b6ed
#
_cell.length_a   1.000
_cell.length_b   1.000
_cell.length_c   1.000
_cell.angle_alpha   90.00
_cell.angle_beta   90.00
_cell.angle_gamma   90.00
#
_symmetry.space_group_name_H-M   'P 1'
#
loop_
_entity.id
_entity.type
_entity.pdbx_description
1 polymer ?
#
loop_
_entity_poly.entity_id
_entity_poly.type
_entity_poly.pdbx_seq_one_letter_code
_entity_poly.pdbx_strand_id
1 'polypeptide(L)'
;MVEQKINIMENKNSCCFVAKINEVREIKGADNIELVVAGGWNAITKKGELCIGSLVVIATTDAVIPLELSEDIGITSYLRKGNRVRTVKLRGVYSECLIIPHKFVRSAYMLEGTDLMSHLSISKYEPPVRQVQLSSGRKIKYRDNQNFHIYYKFPNLKNVDGMFTEEDTVEITRKIHGANARYGIVKKSKLSLLDKIRKFFWLHDDWIDYEFVYGSHNMEKGSTSQGFYSTDVWKTVGEKYKIEEKLWNYVKCRYTNPDIGNGVIVYGEVYGAGIQKGYDYGLDEIRFTAFDVKQNDEYLNPLDAFDTVDSLLHLPYVELLHYGNWSQEIQDKYTFKNFIEGTKVPEEGIVIKYHTGERNKIAKVINPDYLIFGEKNEIGDSH
;
A
#
# COMPACT_ATOMS: atom_id res chain seq x y z
N MET A 1 -16.26 13.01 36.01
CA MET A 1 -15.89 13.55 34.70
C MET A 1 -15.22 12.41 33.93
N VAL A 2 -15.95 11.82 33.03
CA VAL A 2 -15.42 10.75 32.15
C VAL A 2 -14.67 11.46 31.03
N GLU A 3 -13.34 11.39 31.07
CA GLU A 3 -12.52 11.83 29.93
C GLU A 3 -12.93 11.01 28.71
N GLN A 4 -13.58 11.62 27.77
CA GLN A 4 -13.68 11.12 26.41
C GLN A 4 -12.26 11.09 25.83
N LYS A 5 -11.58 9.94 25.94
CA LYS A 5 -10.50 9.57 25.02
C LYS A 5 -11.14 9.49 23.63
N ILE A 6 -11.16 10.61 22.94
CA ILE A 6 -11.53 10.68 21.53
C ILE A 6 -10.57 9.76 20.81
N ASN A 7 -11.11 8.76 20.17
CA ASN A 7 -10.43 7.73 19.42
C ASN A 7 -9.56 8.34 18.31
N ILE A 8 -8.30 8.62 18.59
CA ILE A 8 -7.28 8.96 17.59
C ILE A 8 -7.11 7.81 16.58
N MET A 9 -7.59 6.60 16.90
CA MET A 9 -7.52 5.43 16.02
C MET A 9 -8.54 5.38 14.87
N GLU A 10 -9.61 6.16 14.86
CA GLU A 10 -10.61 6.11 13.77
C GLU A 10 -10.21 6.87 12.50
N ASN A 11 -9.19 7.72 12.55
CA ASN A 11 -8.81 8.59 11.42
C ASN A 11 -7.75 8.01 10.45
N LYS A 12 -7.44 6.74 10.51
CA LYS A 12 -6.44 6.08 9.61
C LYS A 12 -6.74 6.25 8.10
N ASN A 13 -7.94 6.68 7.74
CA ASN A 13 -8.38 6.86 6.34
C ASN A 13 -8.67 8.31 5.95
N SER A 14 -8.60 9.28 6.87
CA SER A 14 -8.86 10.67 6.54
C SER A 14 -7.73 11.26 5.71
N CYS A 15 -8.09 12.01 4.68
CA CYS A 15 -7.14 12.79 3.89
C CYS A 15 -7.35 14.31 4.08
N CYS A 16 -8.25 14.72 5.00
CA CYS A 16 -8.44 16.11 5.38
C CYS A 16 -8.79 16.21 6.87
N PHE A 17 -7.88 16.76 7.67
CA PHE A 17 -8.05 16.81 9.13
C PHE A 17 -7.33 17.99 9.76
N VAL A 18 -7.65 18.26 11.03
CA VAL A 18 -6.98 19.29 11.83
C VAL A 18 -5.67 18.72 12.37
N ALA A 19 -4.57 19.42 12.10
CA ALA A 19 -3.25 19.08 12.57
C ALA A 19 -2.59 20.24 13.32
N LYS A 20 -1.71 19.92 14.26
CA LYS A 20 -0.89 20.91 14.96
C LYS A 20 0.40 21.15 14.19
N ILE A 21 0.82 22.40 14.11
CA ILE A 21 2.13 22.76 13.53
C ILE A 21 3.22 22.39 14.53
N ASN A 22 4.06 21.47 14.11
CA ASN A 22 5.20 20.96 14.91
C ASN A 22 6.48 21.78 14.63
N GLU A 23 6.62 22.30 13.39
CA GLU A 23 7.83 22.96 12.96
C GLU A 23 7.55 23.99 11.87
N VAL A 24 8.33 25.08 11.85
CA VAL A 24 8.39 26.08 10.79
C VAL A 24 9.86 26.27 10.42
N ARG A 25 10.19 26.13 9.13
CA ARG A 25 11.57 26.25 8.60
C ARG A 25 11.64 27.25 7.47
N GLU A 26 12.68 28.05 7.46
CA GLU A 26 12.99 28.90 6.31
C GLU A 26 13.43 28.05 5.10
N ILE A 27 13.00 28.45 3.92
CA ILE A 27 13.44 27.85 2.66
C ILE A 27 14.58 28.71 2.09
N LYS A 28 15.76 28.12 1.93
CA LYS A 28 16.93 28.82 1.42
C LYS A 28 16.65 29.51 0.07
N GLY A 29 16.85 30.81 0.01
CA GLY A 29 16.63 31.61 -1.20
C GLY A 29 15.14 31.87 -1.50
N ALA A 30 14.26 31.78 -0.50
CA ALA A 30 12.85 32.13 -0.60
C ALA A 30 12.51 33.24 0.42
N ASP A 31 12.10 34.41 -0.07
CA ASP A 31 11.78 35.54 0.79
C ASP A 31 10.33 35.53 1.25
N ASN A 32 9.42 34.94 0.47
CA ASN A 32 7.97 35.02 0.65
C ASN A 32 7.31 33.72 1.11
N ILE A 33 8.03 32.60 1.15
CA ILE A 33 7.48 31.29 1.51
C ILE A 33 8.38 30.58 2.53
N GLU A 34 7.74 29.75 3.35
CA GLU A 34 8.36 28.92 4.37
C GLU A 34 7.79 27.51 4.37
N LEU A 35 8.52 26.55 4.92
CA LEU A 35 8.06 25.19 5.14
C LEU A 35 7.43 25.08 6.51
N VAL A 36 6.23 24.53 6.56
CA VAL A 36 5.50 24.17 7.77
C VAL A 36 5.36 22.66 7.83
N VAL A 37 5.63 22.05 8.98
CA VAL A 37 5.37 20.64 9.24
C VAL A 37 4.17 20.56 10.18
N ALA A 38 3.09 19.94 9.74
CA ALA A 38 1.87 19.77 10.50
C ALA A 38 1.39 18.32 10.44
N GLY A 39 1.26 17.65 11.60
CA GLY A 39 0.84 16.26 11.67
C GLY A 39 1.72 15.33 10.82
N GLY A 40 3.04 15.55 10.76
CA GLY A 40 3.98 14.77 9.96
C GLY A 40 4.01 15.10 8.46
N TRP A 41 3.18 16.07 7.97
CA TRP A 41 3.09 16.47 6.58
C TRP A 41 3.78 17.81 6.33
N ASN A 42 4.52 17.89 5.24
CA ASN A 42 5.18 19.10 4.80
C ASN A 42 4.24 19.96 3.94
N ALA A 43 4.09 21.23 4.29
CA ALA A 43 3.36 22.21 3.49
C ALA A 43 4.23 23.45 3.25
N ILE A 44 4.24 23.97 2.04
CA ILE A 44 4.85 25.28 1.74
C ILE A 44 3.72 26.32 1.81
N THR A 45 3.93 27.32 2.64
CA THR A 45 2.98 28.43 2.88
C THR A 45 3.67 29.77 2.78
N LYS A 46 2.92 30.86 2.88
CA LYS A 46 3.46 32.21 2.89
C LYS A 46 4.16 32.48 4.22
N LYS A 47 5.32 33.11 4.15
CA LYS A 47 6.17 33.35 5.30
C LYS A 47 5.49 34.24 6.34
N GLY A 48 5.56 33.82 7.61
CA GLY A 48 5.08 34.56 8.77
C GLY A 48 3.57 34.50 9.01
N GLU A 49 2.81 33.66 8.27
CA GLU A 49 1.37 33.52 8.50
C GLU A 49 1.06 32.48 9.59
N LEU A 50 1.94 31.53 9.85
CA LEU A 50 1.69 30.42 10.75
C LEU A 50 2.81 30.27 11.81
N CYS A 51 2.43 29.80 13.00
CA CYS A 51 3.34 29.63 14.13
C CYS A 51 3.31 28.20 14.66
N ILE A 52 4.43 27.74 15.23
CA ILE A 52 4.52 26.47 15.94
C ILE A 52 3.45 26.41 17.02
N GLY A 53 2.76 25.28 17.14
CA GLY A 53 1.69 25.06 18.08
C GLY A 53 0.31 25.46 17.58
N SER A 54 0.18 26.21 16.47
CA SER A 54 -1.11 26.55 15.86
C SER A 54 -1.77 25.32 15.26
N LEU A 55 -3.11 25.30 15.32
CA LEU A 55 -3.92 24.29 14.64
C LEU A 55 -4.21 24.75 13.22
N VAL A 56 -4.03 23.89 12.25
CA VAL A 56 -4.32 24.11 10.83
C VAL A 56 -5.11 22.95 10.26
N VAL A 57 -5.86 23.21 9.20
CA VAL A 57 -6.53 22.15 8.44
C VAL A 57 -5.64 21.77 7.29
N ILE A 58 -5.25 20.50 7.21
CA ILE A 58 -4.45 19.97 6.10
C ILE A 58 -5.29 19.04 5.23
N ALA A 59 -5.07 19.14 3.91
CA ALA A 59 -5.55 18.17 2.93
C ALA A 59 -4.34 17.50 2.27
N THR A 60 -4.22 16.17 2.41
CA THR A 60 -3.06 15.39 1.96
C THR A 60 -3.15 15.05 0.47
N THR A 61 -2.10 14.45 -0.09
CA THR A 61 -2.00 14.11 -1.52
C THR A 61 -3.11 13.21 -2.07
N ASP A 62 -3.85 12.51 -1.19
CA ASP A 62 -5.01 11.70 -1.59
C ASP A 62 -6.34 12.49 -1.59
N ALA A 63 -6.32 13.75 -1.18
CA ALA A 63 -7.52 14.57 -1.12
C ALA A 63 -7.93 15.07 -2.50
N VAL A 64 -9.21 14.94 -2.83
CA VAL A 64 -9.87 15.56 -3.99
C VAL A 64 -10.68 16.76 -3.48
N ILE A 65 -10.25 17.95 -3.86
CA ILE A 65 -10.84 19.22 -3.39
C ILE A 65 -12.02 19.58 -4.30
N PRO A 66 -13.20 19.93 -3.77
CA PRO A 66 -14.29 20.46 -4.59
C PRO A 66 -13.85 21.67 -5.42
N LEU A 67 -14.35 21.78 -6.65
CA LEU A 67 -13.96 22.86 -7.55
C LEU A 67 -14.21 24.24 -6.93
N GLU A 68 -15.38 24.45 -6.39
CA GLU A 68 -15.77 25.70 -5.71
C GLU A 68 -14.79 26.08 -4.58
N LEU A 69 -14.46 25.11 -3.70
CA LEU A 69 -13.50 25.34 -2.63
C LEU A 69 -12.10 25.66 -3.17
N SER A 70 -11.67 24.99 -4.24
CA SER A 70 -10.36 25.24 -4.83
C SER A 70 -10.25 26.61 -5.51
N GLU A 71 -11.36 27.08 -6.10
CA GLU A 71 -11.47 28.41 -6.69
C GLU A 71 -11.46 29.49 -5.59
N ASP A 72 -12.25 29.31 -4.52
CA ASP A 72 -12.34 30.24 -3.38
C ASP A 72 -11.00 30.39 -2.63
N ILE A 73 -10.20 29.36 -2.59
CA ILE A 73 -8.84 29.37 -2.02
C ILE A 73 -7.81 29.91 -3.04
N GLY A 74 -8.12 29.87 -4.34
CA GLY A 74 -7.22 30.30 -5.41
C GLY A 74 -6.11 29.31 -5.76
N ILE A 75 -6.38 28.01 -5.60
CA ILE A 75 -5.37 26.94 -5.75
C ILE A 75 -5.64 25.98 -6.92
N THR A 76 -6.71 26.17 -7.67
CA THR A 76 -7.14 25.24 -8.73
C THR A 76 -6.02 24.89 -9.72
N SER A 77 -5.17 25.87 -10.06
CA SER A 77 -4.03 25.68 -10.97
C SER A 77 -2.88 24.83 -10.37
N TYR A 78 -2.85 24.67 -9.05
CA TYR A 78 -1.84 23.89 -8.35
C TYR A 78 -2.26 22.43 -8.13
N LEU A 79 -3.53 22.12 -8.33
CA LEU A 79 -4.08 20.77 -8.18
C LEU A 79 -3.79 19.92 -9.44
N ARG A 80 -3.77 18.60 -9.25
CA ARG A 80 -3.71 17.63 -10.35
C ARG A 80 -5.06 17.57 -11.07
N LYS A 81 -5.07 17.01 -12.30
CA LYS A 81 -6.31 16.73 -13.03
C LYS A 81 -7.32 15.99 -12.12
N GLY A 82 -8.55 16.49 -12.06
CA GLY A 82 -9.58 16.00 -11.15
C GLY A 82 -9.48 16.59 -9.73
N ASN A 83 -8.87 17.77 -9.60
CA ASN A 83 -8.76 18.55 -8.36
C ASN A 83 -8.07 17.81 -7.20
N ARG A 84 -7.19 16.86 -7.51
CA ARG A 84 -6.44 16.11 -6.51
C ARG A 84 -5.24 16.92 -6.01
N VAL A 85 -5.03 16.94 -4.69
CA VAL A 85 -3.82 17.48 -4.07
C VAL A 85 -2.61 16.66 -4.53
N ARG A 86 -1.53 17.33 -4.88
CA ARG A 86 -0.29 16.71 -5.36
C ARG A 86 0.91 17.11 -4.54
N THR A 87 1.94 16.26 -4.55
CA THR A 87 3.26 16.63 -4.04
C THR A 87 3.94 17.55 -5.04
N VAL A 88 4.42 18.69 -4.57
CA VAL A 88 5.22 19.63 -5.38
C VAL A 88 6.58 19.86 -4.74
N LYS A 89 7.59 20.14 -5.55
CA LYS A 89 8.92 20.50 -5.11
C LYS A 89 9.23 21.94 -5.49
N LEU A 90 9.36 22.82 -4.51
CA LEU A 90 9.68 24.23 -4.70
C LEU A 90 11.01 24.53 -4.03
N ARG A 91 11.96 25.09 -4.78
CA ARG A 91 13.32 25.42 -4.29
C ARG A 91 14.02 24.27 -3.54
N GLY A 92 13.81 23.03 -4.00
CA GLY A 92 14.41 21.83 -3.40
C GLY A 92 13.65 21.25 -2.20
N VAL A 93 12.56 21.88 -1.75
CA VAL A 93 11.74 21.46 -0.62
C VAL A 93 10.40 20.91 -1.11
N TYR A 94 9.91 19.82 -0.49
CA TYR A 94 8.64 19.18 -0.84
C TYR A 94 7.48 19.80 -0.07
N SER A 95 6.37 20.04 -0.76
CA SER A 95 5.05 20.30 -0.20
C SER A 95 4.15 19.11 -0.53
N GLU A 96 3.67 18.44 0.48
CA GLU A 96 2.96 17.15 0.36
C GLU A 96 1.50 17.23 0.82
N CYS A 97 1.11 18.37 1.33
CA CYS A 97 -0.27 18.68 1.68
C CYS A 97 -0.58 20.15 1.38
N LEU A 98 -1.87 20.44 1.41
CA LEU A 98 -2.41 21.77 1.28
C LEU A 98 -2.93 22.24 2.64
N ILE A 99 -2.65 23.48 3.04
CA ILE A 99 -3.26 24.10 4.21
C ILE A 99 -4.52 24.84 3.75
N ILE A 100 -5.67 24.46 4.30
CA ILE A 100 -6.96 25.10 4.03
C ILE A 100 -7.14 26.26 5.02
N PRO A 101 -7.46 27.48 4.53
CA PRO A 101 -7.64 28.64 5.41
C PRO A 101 -8.78 28.47 6.43
N HIS A 102 -8.57 28.94 7.64
CA HIS A 102 -9.52 28.86 8.75
C HIS A 102 -10.93 29.40 8.45
N LYS A 103 -11.05 30.37 7.53
CA LYS A 103 -12.35 30.96 7.16
C LYS A 103 -13.37 29.96 6.61
N PHE A 104 -12.90 28.78 6.13
CA PHE A 104 -13.77 27.73 5.61
C PHE A 104 -14.20 26.71 6.66
N VAL A 105 -13.68 26.81 7.89
CA VAL A 105 -13.95 25.86 8.97
C VAL A 105 -14.47 26.58 10.21
N ARG A 106 -15.55 26.08 10.78
CA ARG A 106 -16.08 26.63 12.04
C ARG A 106 -15.11 26.34 13.18
N SER A 107 -14.90 27.32 14.05
CA SER A 107 -13.97 27.20 15.19
C SER A 107 -14.26 26.00 16.10
N ALA A 108 -15.51 25.57 16.20
CA ALA A 108 -15.90 24.39 16.99
C ALA A 108 -15.31 23.07 16.47
N TYR A 109 -14.86 23.00 15.21
CA TYR A 109 -14.24 21.83 14.62
C TYR A 109 -12.71 21.86 14.66
N MET A 110 -12.11 22.94 15.17
CA MET A 110 -10.65 23.11 15.25
C MET A 110 -10.07 22.40 16.49
N LEU A 111 -10.26 21.08 16.57
CA LEU A 111 -9.63 20.20 17.54
C LEU A 111 -8.68 19.26 16.79
N GLU A 112 -7.47 19.11 17.31
CA GLU A 112 -6.45 18.24 16.69
C GLU A 112 -6.99 16.83 16.45
N GLY A 113 -6.75 16.28 15.24
CA GLY A 113 -7.24 14.99 14.80
C GLY A 113 -8.68 14.97 14.28
N THR A 114 -9.42 16.10 14.30
CA THR A 114 -10.79 16.16 13.76
C THR A 114 -10.79 15.93 12.25
N ASP A 115 -11.55 14.95 11.78
CA ASP A 115 -11.80 14.70 10.36
C ASP A 115 -12.74 15.74 9.78
N LEU A 116 -12.33 16.39 8.69
CA LEU A 116 -13.09 17.45 8.03
C LEU A 116 -13.50 17.08 6.59
N MET A 117 -13.30 15.84 6.16
CA MET A 117 -13.66 15.41 4.80
C MET A 117 -15.12 15.71 4.48
N SER A 118 -16.03 15.24 5.31
CA SER A 118 -17.49 15.48 5.11
C SER A 118 -17.85 16.95 5.23
N HIS A 119 -17.22 17.69 6.16
CA HIS A 119 -17.53 19.11 6.40
C HIS A 119 -17.16 19.99 5.21
N LEU A 120 -16.05 19.69 4.54
CA LEU A 120 -15.53 20.42 3.37
C LEU A 120 -15.89 19.76 2.05
N SER A 121 -16.69 18.70 2.06
CA SER A 121 -17.04 17.90 0.88
C SER A 121 -15.81 17.37 0.14
N ILE A 122 -14.71 17.15 0.85
CA ILE A 122 -13.48 16.57 0.33
C ILE A 122 -13.63 15.05 0.29
N SER A 123 -13.28 14.43 -0.82
CA SER A 123 -13.27 12.97 -0.97
C SER A 123 -11.84 12.45 -1.07
N LYS A 124 -11.65 11.20 -0.69
CA LYS A 124 -10.39 10.51 -0.93
C LYS A 124 -10.35 10.01 -2.37
N TYR A 125 -9.24 10.23 -3.05
CA TYR A 125 -9.04 9.69 -4.38
C TYR A 125 -9.01 8.16 -4.33
N GLU A 126 -9.88 7.57 -5.13
CA GLU A 126 -9.86 6.15 -5.40
C GLU A 126 -9.52 5.98 -6.89
N PRO A 127 -8.46 5.21 -7.21
CA PRO A 127 -8.17 4.91 -8.60
C PRO A 127 -9.41 4.28 -9.26
N PRO A 128 -9.78 4.70 -10.48
CA PRO A 128 -10.94 4.13 -11.16
C PRO A 128 -10.76 2.61 -11.28
N VAL A 129 -11.70 1.86 -10.73
CA VAL A 129 -11.77 0.42 -10.95
C VAL A 129 -12.03 0.22 -12.42
N ARG A 130 -10.99 -0.15 -13.17
CA ARG A 130 -11.11 -0.44 -14.60
C ARG A 130 -11.94 -1.71 -14.75
N GLN A 131 -13.22 -1.54 -15.01
CA GLN A 131 -14.08 -2.64 -15.39
C GLN A 131 -13.64 -3.11 -16.78
N VAL A 132 -13.10 -4.31 -16.86
CA VAL A 132 -12.82 -4.97 -18.14
C VAL A 132 -14.15 -5.44 -18.71
N GLN A 133 -14.72 -4.65 -19.62
CA GLN A 133 -15.78 -5.16 -20.49
C GLN A 133 -15.10 -6.04 -21.54
N LEU A 134 -15.32 -7.35 -21.44
CA LEU A 134 -15.05 -8.25 -22.55
C LEU A 134 -15.94 -7.86 -23.73
N SER A 135 -15.35 -7.84 -24.91
CA SER A 135 -16.04 -7.60 -26.19
C SER A 135 -17.27 -8.52 -26.45
N SER A 136 -17.47 -9.54 -25.62
CA SER A 136 -18.58 -10.51 -25.71
C SER A 136 -19.75 -10.24 -24.77
N GLY A 137 -19.73 -9.16 -23.96
CA GLY A 137 -20.83 -8.83 -23.03
C GLY A 137 -21.05 -9.82 -21.86
N ARG A 138 -20.23 -10.87 -21.75
CA ARG A 138 -20.31 -11.83 -20.64
C ARG A 138 -19.63 -11.28 -19.40
N LYS A 139 -20.38 -11.15 -18.31
CA LYS A 139 -19.79 -10.91 -16.96
C LYS A 139 -18.96 -12.11 -16.55
N ILE A 140 -17.68 -11.89 -16.27
CA ILE A 140 -16.83 -12.93 -15.68
C ILE A 140 -17.39 -13.22 -14.28
N LYS A 141 -17.77 -14.47 -14.03
CA LYS A 141 -18.13 -14.92 -12.69
C LYS A 141 -16.80 -15.15 -11.95
N TYR A 142 -16.46 -14.26 -11.03
CA TYR A 142 -15.31 -14.46 -10.14
C TYR A 142 -15.58 -15.67 -9.24
N ARG A 143 -14.56 -16.51 -9.10
CA ARG A 143 -14.59 -17.59 -8.12
C ARG A 143 -14.10 -16.98 -6.80
N ASP A 144 -15.02 -16.84 -5.86
CA ASP A 144 -14.77 -16.17 -4.59
C ASP A 144 -14.51 -17.27 -3.53
N ASN A 145 -13.25 -17.73 -3.43
CA ASN A 145 -12.87 -18.59 -2.33
C ASN A 145 -12.61 -17.74 -1.08
N GLN A 146 -13.51 -17.83 -0.10
CA GLN A 146 -13.45 -17.03 1.11
C GLN A 146 -12.17 -17.23 1.93
N ASN A 147 -11.46 -18.36 1.73
CA ASN A 147 -10.18 -18.64 2.39
C ASN A 147 -8.98 -18.01 1.66
N PHE A 148 -9.18 -17.48 0.45
CA PHE A 148 -8.15 -16.79 -0.32
C PHE A 148 -8.16 -15.29 0.01
N HIS A 149 -7.69 -14.95 1.20
CA HIS A 149 -7.76 -13.62 1.76
C HIS A 149 -6.96 -12.59 0.96
N ILE A 150 -7.52 -11.38 0.83
CA ILE A 150 -6.79 -10.21 0.30
C ILE A 150 -5.77 -9.75 1.33
N TYR A 151 -4.67 -9.14 0.83
CA TYR A 151 -3.71 -8.50 1.73
C TYR A 151 -4.34 -7.24 2.34
N TYR A 152 -4.12 -7.03 3.62
CA TYR A 152 -4.70 -5.89 4.32
C TYR A 152 -4.02 -4.57 3.93
N LYS A 153 -4.77 -3.46 4.07
CA LYS A 153 -4.24 -2.11 3.82
C LYS A 153 -3.61 -1.58 5.11
N PHE A 154 -2.42 -1.02 4.99
CA PHE A 154 -1.73 -0.36 6.10
C PHE A 154 -1.47 1.12 5.77
N PRO A 155 -1.38 1.99 6.81
CA PRO A 155 -1.31 3.43 6.61
C PRO A 155 0.04 3.88 6.06
N ASN A 156 0.06 5.10 5.51
CA ASN A 156 1.29 5.88 5.42
C ASN A 156 1.69 6.30 6.84
N LEU A 157 2.97 6.15 7.21
CA LEU A 157 3.46 6.47 8.54
C LEU A 157 3.18 7.93 8.95
N LYS A 158 3.16 8.84 7.99
CA LYS A 158 2.80 10.25 8.20
C LYS A 158 1.40 10.46 8.76
N ASN A 159 0.50 9.48 8.58
CA ASN A 159 -0.88 9.54 9.09
C ASN A 159 -1.02 8.98 10.51
N VAL A 160 0.05 8.44 11.07
CA VAL A 160 0.01 7.78 12.39
C VAL A 160 1.23 8.22 13.19
N ASP A 161 1.03 9.26 13.98
CA ASP A 161 2.09 9.78 14.85
C ASP A 161 2.47 8.77 15.94
N GLY A 162 3.77 8.66 16.24
CA GLY A 162 4.27 7.81 17.31
C GLY A 162 4.08 6.30 17.11
N MET A 163 3.88 5.82 15.87
CA MET A 163 3.75 4.38 15.61
C MET A 163 5.00 3.59 15.98
N PHE A 164 6.18 4.15 15.75
CA PHE A 164 7.48 3.56 16.07
C PHE A 164 8.28 4.49 16.98
N THR A 165 9.06 3.89 17.86
CA THR A 165 10.02 4.55 18.75
C THR A 165 11.41 3.98 18.53
N GLU A 166 12.46 4.65 19.03
CA GLU A 166 13.84 4.18 18.90
C GLU A 166 14.13 2.85 19.64
N GLU A 167 13.21 2.42 20.49
CA GLU A 167 13.29 1.13 21.18
C GLU A 167 12.68 -0.01 20.35
N ASP A 168 11.88 0.32 19.34
CA ASP A 168 11.20 -0.68 18.51
C ASP A 168 12.17 -1.32 17.50
N THR A 169 12.32 -2.63 17.56
CA THR A 169 13.01 -3.39 16.50
C THR A 169 12.08 -3.57 15.32
N VAL A 170 12.53 -3.17 14.14
CA VAL A 170 11.75 -3.19 12.89
C VAL A 170 12.50 -3.88 11.76
N GLU A 171 11.73 -4.43 10.83
CA GLU A 171 12.15 -4.77 9.49
C GLU A 171 11.78 -3.61 8.54
N ILE A 172 12.75 -3.11 7.79
CA ILE A 172 12.50 -2.15 6.71
C ILE A 172 12.83 -2.83 5.38
N THR A 173 11.83 -2.90 4.52
CA THR A 173 11.96 -3.50 3.19
C THR A 173 11.65 -2.48 2.11
N ARG A 174 12.16 -2.73 0.89
CA ARG A 174 11.87 -1.93 -0.28
C ARG A 174 10.41 -2.09 -0.70
N LYS A 175 9.71 -0.97 -0.91
CA LYS A 175 8.38 -0.99 -1.49
C LYS A 175 8.47 -1.03 -3.00
N ILE A 176 8.02 -2.13 -3.59
CA ILE A 176 8.02 -2.33 -5.03
C ILE A 176 6.73 -1.77 -5.65
N HIS A 177 6.88 -0.99 -6.71
CA HIS A 177 5.78 -0.50 -7.54
C HIS A 177 5.48 -1.48 -8.66
N GLY A 178 4.35 -2.14 -8.60
CA GLY A 178 3.96 -3.15 -9.58
C GLY A 178 2.47 -3.45 -9.56
N ALA A 179 2.12 -4.70 -9.67
CA ALA A 179 0.77 -5.22 -9.52
C ALA A 179 0.74 -6.26 -8.41
N ASN A 180 -0.06 -6.03 -7.39
CA ASN A 180 -0.20 -6.95 -6.27
C ASN A 180 -0.55 -8.36 -6.75
N ALA A 181 0.12 -9.35 -6.20
CA ALA A 181 -0.09 -10.76 -6.49
C ALA A 181 -0.21 -11.57 -5.22
N ARG A 182 -1.05 -12.59 -5.26
CA ARG A 182 -1.20 -13.58 -4.20
C ARG A 182 -1.34 -14.96 -4.81
N TYR A 183 -0.70 -15.94 -4.19
CA TYR A 183 -0.69 -17.34 -4.57
C TYR A 183 -0.91 -18.18 -3.33
N GLY A 184 -1.80 -19.16 -3.36
CA GLY A 184 -2.08 -19.94 -2.16
C GLY A 184 -2.57 -21.36 -2.42
N ILE A 185 -2.28 -22.25 -1.47
CA ILE A 185 -2.97 -23.50 -1.28
C ILE A 185 -3.99 -23.25 -0.17
N VAL A 186 -5.26 -23.22 -0.50
CA VAL A 186 -6.33 -22.86 0.44
C VAL A 186 -7.43 -23.90 0.45
N LYS A 187 -8.14 -23.97 1.56
CA LYS A 187 -9.29 -24.86 1.71
C LYS A 187 -10.39 -24.46 0.74
N LYS A 188 -10.93 -25.41 0.02
CA LYS A 188 -12.04 -25.20 -0.92
C LYS A 188 -13.27 -24.68 -0.17
N SER A 189 -13.86 -23.60 -0.65
CA SER A 189 -15.13 -23.10 -0.08
C SER A 189 -16.29 -24.09 -0.24
N LYS A 190 -16.26 -24.88 -1.32
CA LYS A 190 -17.25 -25.93 -1.62
C LYS A 190 -16.57 -27.07 -2.36
N LEU A 191 -16.79 -28.29 -1.89
CA LEU A 191 -16.38 -29.48 -2.63
C LEU A 191 -17.28 -29.68 -3.85
N SER A 192 -16.67 -30.04 -4.98
CA SER A 192 -17.41 -30.47 -6.17
C SER A 192 -18.15 -31.77 -5.91
N LEU A 193 -19.17 -32.07 -6.74
CA LEU A 193 -19.87 -33.35 -6.65
C LEU A 193 -18.91 -34.53 -6.82
N LEU A 194 -17.95 -34.39 -7.72
CA LEU A 194 -16.89 -35.42 -7.94
C LEU A 194 -15.99 -35.59 -6.71
N ASP A 195 -15.60 -34.52 -6.05
CA ASP A 195 -14.80 -34.59 -4.83
C ASP A 195 -15.56 -35.30 -3.70
N LYS A 196 -16.86 -35.03 -3.58
CA LYS A 196 -17.73 -35.68 -2.58
C LYS A 196 -17.85 -37.17 -2.86
N ILE A 197 -18.02 -37.56 -4.14
CA ILE A 197 -18.09 -38.99 -4.55
C ILE A 197 -16.74 -39.65 -4.27
N ARG A 198 -15.61 -39.02 -4.64
CA ARG A 198 -14.29 -39.58 -4.37
C ARG A 198 -14.03 -39.75 -2.88
N LYS A 199 -14.40 -38.79 -2.05
CA LYS A 199 -14.34 -38.90 -0.58
C LYS A 199 -15.17 -40.06 -0.06
N PHE A 200 -16.38 -40.21 -0.53
CA PHE A 200 -17.31 -41.29 -0.11
C PHE A 200 -16.72 -42.67 -0.40
N PHE A 201 -16.06 -42.85 -1.54
CA PHE A 201 -15.43 -44.11 -1.93
C PHE A 201 -13.95 -44.27 -1.53
N TRP A 202 -13.42 -43.36 -0.70
CA TRP A 202 -11.98 -43.35 -0.30
C TRP A 202 -10.99 -43.31 -1.50
N LEU A 203 -11.47 -42.83 -2.65
CA LEU A 203 -10.71 -42.69 -3.90
C LEU A 203 -10.18 -41.24 -4.06
N HIS A 204 -9.51 -40.73 -3.05
CA HIS A 204 -9.04 -39.36 -3.05
C HIS A 204 -7.63 -39.22 -2.50
N ASP A 205 -6.95 -38.16 -2.91
CA ASP A 205 -5.73 -37.67 -2.28
C ASP A 205 -6.12 -37.04 -0.91
N ASP A 206 -5.27 -37.19 0.09
CA ASP A 206 -5.47 -36.63 1.42
C ASP A 206 -5.70 -35.12 1.38
N TRP A 207 -5.21 -34.43 0.34
CA TRP A 207 -5.32 -33.00 0.12
C TRP A 207 -6.55 -32.58 -0.70
N ILE A 208 -7.52 -33.44 -0.91
CA ILE A 208 -8.72 -33.17 -1.74
C ILE A 208 -9.53 -31.94 -1.30
N ASP A 209 -9.41 -31.54 -0.03
CA ASP A 209 -10.10 -30.38 0.53
C ASP A 209 -9.42 -29.04 0.17
N TYR A 210 -8.24 -29.10 -0.41
CA TYR A 210 -7.46 -27.92 -0.75
C TYR A 210 -7.34 -27.74 -2.26
N GLU A 211 -7.09 -26.49 -2.66
CA GLU A 211 -6.89 -26.13 -4.06
C GLU A 211 -5.83 -25.01 -4.18
N PHE A 212 -5.13 -25.00 -5.31
CA PHE A 212 -4.29 -23.87 -5.67
C PHE A 212 -5.12 -22.76 -6.27
N VAL A 213 -4.92 -21.54 -5.78
CA VAL A 213 -5.55 -20.32 -6.27
C VAL A 213 -4.52 -19.21 -6.39
N TYR A 214 -4.74 -18.32 -7.35
CA TYR A 214 -3.89 -17.14 -7.54
C TYR A 214 -4.72 -15.93 -7.98
N GLY A 215 -4.17 -14.74 -7.84
CA GLY A 215 -4.87 -13.53 -8.26
C GLY A 215 -4.16 -12.24 -7.91
N SER A 216 -4.83 -11.13 -8.24
CA SER A 216 -4.44 -9.79 -7.82
C SER A 216 -5.07 -9.44 -6.46
N HIS A 217 -4.86 -8.20 -5.99
CA HIS A 217 -5.46 -7.73 -4.74
C HIS A 217 -7.00 -7.93 -4.71
N ASN A 218 -7.69 -7.58 -5.79
CA ASN A 218 -9.16 -7.58 -5.84
C ASN A 218 -9.77 -8.71 -6.66
N MET A 219 -8.97 -9.57 -7.28
CA MET A 219 -9.47 -10.60 -8.19
C MET A 219 -8.81 -11.93 -7.91
N GLU A 220 -9.62 -12.94 -7.61
CA GLU A 220 -9.21 -14.33 -7.71
C GLU A 220 -9.31 -14.77 -9.17
N LYS A 221 -8.27 -15.43 -9.68
CA LYS A 221 -8.21 -15.96 -11.04
C LYS A 221 -8.19 -17.48 -10.99
N GLY A 222 -9.02 -18.08 -11.81
CA GLY A 222 -9.00 -19.53 -12.05
C GLY A 222 -8.55 -19.82 -13.47
N SER A 223 -8.41 -21.08 -13.82
CA SER A 223 -7.91 -21.58 -15.11
C SER A 223 -8.62 -21.06 -16.38
N THR A 224 -9.71 -20.31 -16.24
CA THR A 224 -10.56 -19.82 -17.34
C THR A 224 -10.74 -18.32 -17.44
N SER A 225 -10.07 -17.51 -16.58
CA SER A 225 -10.25 -16.05 -16.58
C SER A 225 -9.19 -15.34 -17.43
N GLN A 226 -9.64 -14.57 -18.44
CA GLN A 226 -8.79 -13.60 -19.14
C GLN A 226 -8.73 -12.30 -18.32
N GLY A 227 -7.53 -11.84 -17.99
CA GLY A 227 -7.32 -10.63 -17.21
C GLY A 227 -7.23 -9.36 -18.04
N PHE A 228 -6.94 -8.23 -17.37
CA PHE A 228 -6.73 -6.90 -17.95
C PHE A 228 -5.59 -6.86 -18.98
N TYR A 229 -4.57 -7.69 -18.82
CA TYR A 229 -3.46 -7.82 -19.74
C TYR A 229 -3.85 -8.77 -20.88
N SER A 230 -3.24 -8.60 -22.05
CA SER A 230 -3.43 -9.51 -23.20
C SER A 230 -3.07 -10.96 -22.87
N THR A 231 -2.21 -11.14 -21.86
CA THR A 231 -1.86 -12.42 -21.22
C THR A 231 -2.11 -12.32 -19.72
N ASP A 232 -2.46 -13.44 -19.07
CA ASP A 232 -2.60 -13.50 -17.62
C ASP A 232 -1.20 -13.45 -16.96
N VAL A 233 -0.75 -12.25 -16.59
CA VAL A 233 0.58 -12.03 -16.01
C VAL A 233 0.79 -12.78 -14.69
N TRP A 234 -0.26 -12.95 -13.88
CA TRP A 234 -0.18 -13.72 -12.63
C TRP A 234 0.03 -15.21 -12.91
N LYS A 235 -0.66 -15.74 -13.91
CA LYS A 235 -0.44 -17.12 -14.37
C LYS A 235 0.97 -17.31 -14.91
N THR A 236 1.40 -16.43 -15.82
CA THR A 236 2.74 -16.45 -16.42
C THR A 236 3.83 -16.43 -15.35
N VAL A 237 3.68 -15.58 -14.35
CA VAL A 237 4.61 -15.49 -13.22
C VAL A 237 4.54 -16.76 -12.36
N GLY A 238 3.35 -17.25 -12.04
CA GLY A 238 3.15 -18.50 -11.30
C GLY A 238 3.86 -19.69 -11.95
N GLU A 239 3.77 -19.80 -13.27
CA GLU A 239 4.45 -20.83 -14.08
C GLU A 239 5.97 -20.63 -14.12
N LYS A 240 6.44 -19.38 -14.38
CA LYS A 240 7.88 -19.04 -14.43
C LYS A 240 8.60 -19.40 -13.14
N TYR A 241 8.00 -19.09 -12.00
CA TYR A 241 8.59 -19.36 -10.68
C TYR A 241 8.17 -20.70 -10.09
N LYS A 242 7.34 -21.49 -10.79
CA LYS A 242 6.79 -22.80 -10.33
C LYS A 242 6.11 -22.68 -8.96
N ILE A 243 5.35 -21.60 -8.75
CA ILE A 243 4.81 -21.26 -7.42
C ILE A 243 3.85 -22.34 -6.93
N GLU A 244 2.98 -22.87 -7.79
CA GLU A 244 2.06 -23.95 -7.43
C GLU A 244 2.79 -25.21 -6.93
N GLU A 245 3.77 -25.68 -7.69
CA GLU A 245 4.59 -26.87 -7.33
C GLU A 245 5.29 -26.65 -5.98
N LYS A 246 5.90 -25.49 -5.79
CA LYS A 246 6.63 -25.16 -4.57
C LYS A 246 5.72 -25.07 -3.35
N LEU A 247 4.55 -24.46 -3.49
CA LEU A 247 3.58 -24.40 -2.41
C LEU A 247 3.02 -25.78 -2.05
N TRP A 248 2.71 -26.63 -3.04
CA TRP A 248 2.29 -27.99 -2.76
C TRP A 248 3.38 -28.80 -2.06
N ASN A 249 4.63 -28.68 -2.51
CA ASN A 249 5.76 -29.36 -1.85
C ASN A 249 5.93 -28.86 -0.42
N TYR A 250 5.85 -27.54 -0.19
CA TYR A 250 5.96 -26.96 1.14
C TYR A 250 4.91 -27.52 2.10
N VAL A 251 3.62 -27.50 1.70
CA VAL A 251 2.55 -27.98 2.59
C VAL A 251 2.63 -29.49 2.82
N LYS A 252 2.93 -30.28 1.80
CA LYS A 252 3.03 -31.74 1.89
C LYS A 252 4.23 -32.20 2.72
N CYS A 253 5.34 -31.49 2.67
CA CYS A 253 6.53 -31.82 3.47
C CYS A 253 6.41 -31.40 4.93
N ARG A 254 5.73 -30.26 5.20
CA ARG A 254 5.64 -29.68 6.54
C ARG A 254 4.53 -30.30 7.38
N TYR A 255 3.46 -30.76 6.74
CA TYR A 255 2.28 -31.26 7.42
C TYR A 255 2.05 -32.73 7.06
N THR A 256 2.23 -33.61 8.04
CA THR A 256 1.94 -35.04 7.91
C THR A 256 0.44 -35.35 7.87
N ASN A 257 -0.37 -34.46 8.40
CA ASN A 257 -1.82 -34.51 8.31
C ASN A 257 -2.31 -33.34 7.44
N PRO A 258 -3.20 -33.53 6.47
CA PRO A 258 -3.73 -32.49 5.58
C PRO A 258 -4.71 -31.54 6.29
N ASP A 259 -4.31 -31.01 7.43
CA ASP A 259 -5.02 -29.94 8.13
C ASP A 259 -4.09 -28.75 8.36
N ILE A 260 -4.11 -27.86 7.38
CA ILE A 260 -3.40 -26.55 7.42
C ILE A 260 -4.40 -25.41 7.64
N GLY A 261 -5.49 -25.69 8.37
CA GLY A 261 -6.57 -24.72 8.59
C GLY A 261 -7.13 -24.20 7.27
N ASN A 262 -7.20 -22.87 7.10
CA ASN A 262 -7.67 -22.26 5.86
C ASN A 262 -6.62 -22.22 4.75
N GLY A 263 -5.37 -22.55 5.05
CA GLY A 263 -4.30 -22.70 4.04
C GLY A 263 -3.08 -21.84 4.23
N VAL A 264 -2.29 -21.75 3.17
CA VAL A 264 -1.07 -20.92 3.08
C VAL A 264 -1.20 -19.99 1.88
N ILE A 265 -0.95 -18.69 2.07
CA ILE A 265 -0.99 -17.67 1.02
C ILE A 265 0.32 -16.88 1.05
N VAL A 266 0.99 -16.81 -0.09
CA VAL A 266 2.14 -15.92 -0.32
C VAL A 266 1.64 -14.66 -1.00
N TYR A 267 1.98 -13.52 -0.44
CA TYR A 267 1.69 -12.19 -0.99
C TYR A 267 2.95 -11.59 -1.58
N GLY A 268 2.82 -10.94 -2.73
CA GLY A 268 3.94 -10.36 -3.42
C GLY A 268 3.53 -9.31 -4.45
N GLU A 269 4.51 -8.87 -5.21
CA GLU A 269 4.35 -7.89 -6.27
C GLU A 269 4.90 -8.45 -7.58
N VAL A 270 4.12 -8.32 -8.65
CA VAL A 270 4.56 -8.54 -10.02
C VAL A 270 4.99 -7.20 -10.60
N TYR A 271 6.21 -7.11 -11.10
CA TYR A 271 6.81 -5.86 -11.58
C TYR A 271 7.70 -6.06 -12.80
N GLY A 272 8.19 -4.98 -13.37
CA GLY A 272 9.08 -5.01 -14.55
C GLY A 272 8.34 -4.69 -15.84
N ALA A 273 8.85 -5.21 -16.96
CA ALA A 273 8.43 -4.84 -18.29
C ALA A 273 6.91 -4.98 -18.53
N GLY A 274 6.26 -3.85 -18.90
CA GLY A 274 4.84 -3.84 -19.28
C GLY A 274 3.84 -3.95 -18.13
N ILE A 275 4.29 -3.99 -16.86
CA ILE A 275 3.39 -4.04 -15.71
C ILE A 275 2.87 -2.64 -15.36
N GLN A 276 3.77 -1.68 -15.16
CA GLN A 276 3.40 -0.30 -14.91
C GLN A 276 3.97 0.59 -16.02
N LYS A 277 3.11 1.44 -16.58
CA LYS A 277 3.51 2.33 -17.68
C LYS A 277 4.61 3.28 -17.22
N GLY A 278 5.78 3.23 -17.89
CA GLY A 278 6.90 4.12 -17.61
C GLY A 278 7.68 3.79 -16.33
N TYR A 279 7.45 2.60 -15.74
CA TYR A 279 8.13 2.15 -14.54
C TYR A 279 8.49 0.66 -14.62
N ASP A 280 9.49 0.34 -15.42
CA ASP A 280 9.89 -1.03 -15.75
C ASP A 280 11.10 -1.53 -14.96
N TYR A 281 11.64 -0.73 -14.06
CA TYR A 281 12.86 -1.05 -13.27
C TYR A 281 14.11 -1.26 -14.13
N GLY A 282 14.14 -0.80 -15.38
CA GLY A 282 15.21 -1.12 -16.32
C GLY A 282 15.23 -2.60 -16.73
N LEU A 283 14.11 -3.28 -16.57
CA LEU A 283 13.95 -4.70 -16.87
C LEU A 283 13.25 -4.89 -18.21
N ASP A 284 13.68 -5.88 -18.97
CA ASP A 284 13.06 -6.35 -20.20
C ASP A 284 12.09 -7.53 -20.00
N GLU A 285 11.98 -8.00 -18.75
CA GLU A 285 11.14 -9.12 -18.36
C GLU A 285 10.24 -8.81 -17.16
N ILE A 286 9.20 -9.63 -16.98
CA ILE A 286 8.33 -9.59 -15.81
C ILE A 286 8.97 -10.38 -14.68
N ARG A 287 9.01 -9.81 -13.48
CA ARG A 287 9.51 -10.42 -12.24
C ARG A 287 8.44 -10.46 -11.16
N PHE A 288 8.71 -11.28 -10.17
CA PHE A 288 7.93 -11.43 -8.96
C PHE A 288 8.84 -11.32 -7.74
N THR A 289 8.34 -10.72 -6.69
CA THR A 289 8.96 -10.75 -5.37
C THR A 289 7.86 -10.86 -4.31
N ALA A 290 8.04 -11.76 -3.34
CA ALA A 290 7.14 -11.88 -2.21
C ALA A 290 7.51 -10.88 -1.11
N PHE A 291 6.54 -10.51 -0.29
CA PHE A 291 6.75 -9.59 0.83
C PHE A 291 6.06 -10.03 2.12
N ASP A 292 5.19 -11.05 2.07
CA ASP A 292 4.52 -11.57 3.27
C ASP A 292 3.94 -12.97 3.04
N VAL A 293 3.68 -13.68 4.13
CA VAL A 293 3.05 -15.00 4.14
C VAL A 293 1.96 -15.04 5.20
N LYS A 294 0.80 -15.58 4.83
CA LYS A 294 -0.27 -15.92 5.76
C LYS A 294 -0.42 -17.43 5.80
N GLN A 295 -0.42 -18.01 6.99
CA GLN A 295 -0.53 -19.43 7.22
C GLN A 295 -1.53 -19.68 8.36
N ASN A 296 -2.49 -20.59 8.13
CA ASN A 296 -3.50 -20.92 9.12
C ASN A 296 -4.18 -19.65 9.74
N ASP A 297 -4.60 -18.75 8.87
CA ASP A 297 -5.24 -17.46 9.18
C ASP A 297 -4.36 -16.41 9.90
N GLU A 298 -3.13 -16.73 10.23
CA GLU A 298 -2.19 -15.81 10.84
C GLU A 298 -1.11 -15.39 9.85
N TYR A 299 -0.73 -14.14 9.90
CA TYR A 299 0.45 -13.69 9.16
C TYR A 299 1.70 -14.07 9.94
N LEU A 300 2.69 -14.56 9.25
CA LEU A 300 3.99 -14.83 9.85
C LEU A 300 4.65 -13.50 10.31
N ASN A 301 5.51 -13.59 11.31
CA ASN A 301 6.39 -12.46 11.60
C ASN A 301 7.38 -12.24 10.45
N PRO A 302 8.04 -11.09 10.34
CA PRO A 302 8.90 -10.78 9.21
C PRO A 302 10.00 -11.80 8.93
N LEU A 303 10.69 -12.28 9.96
CA LEU A 303 11.76 -13.26 9.80
C LEU A 303 11.24 -14.62 9.35
N ASP A 304 10.14 -15.10 9.92
CA ASP A 304 9.51 -16.36 9.50
C ASP A 304 8.94 -16.27 8.08
N ALA A 305 8.42 -15.09 7.69
CA ALA A 305 7.94 -14.85 6.33
C ALA A 305 9.10 -14.89 5.33
N PHE A 306 10.22 -14.21 5.66
CA PHE A 306 11.44 -14.26 4.85
C PHE A 306 11.96 -15.70 4.71
N ASP A 307 12.15 -16.42 5.82
CA ASP A 307 12.67 -17.79 5.81
C ASP A 307 11.74 -18.73 5.01
N THR A 308 10.43 -18.62 5.20
CA THR A 308 9.46 -19.43 4.45
C THR A 308 9.57 -19.16 2.95
N VAL A 309 9.69 -17.91 2.51
CA VAL A 309 9.72 -17.55 1.09
C VAL A 309 11.07 -17.89 0.47
N ASP A 310 12.16 -17.45 1.08
CA ASP A 310 13.51 -17.59 0.52
C ASP A 310 14.05 -19.01 0.70
N SER A 311 14.07 -19.50 1.94
CA SER A 311 14.74 -20.76 2.28
C SER A 311 13.88 -21.98 1.96
N LEU A 312 12.56 -21.94 2.19
CA LEU A 312 11.70 -23.12 2.03
C LEU A 312 10.99 -23.17 0.67
N LEU A 313 10.49 -22.02 0.18
CA LEU A 313 9.85 -21.95 -1.13
C LEU A 313 10.80 -21.62 -2.27
N HIS A 314 12.02 -21.16 -1.98
CA HIS A 314 12.99 -20.68 -2.98
C HIS A 314 12.36 -19.68 -3.96
N LEU A 315 11.62 -18.71 -3.42
CA LEU A 315 11.03 -17.61 -4.15
C LEU A 315 11.75 -16.31 -3.79
N PRO A 316 11.82 -15.33 -4.71
CA PRO A 316 12.39 -14.02 -4.38
C PRO A 316 11.57 -13.33 -3.27
N TYR A 317 12.27 -12.79 -2.28
CA TYR A 317 11.69 -11.91 -1.26
C TYR A 317 12.10 -10.46 -1.51
N VAL A 318 11.30 -9.51 -1.09
CA VAL A 318 11.64 -8.08 -1.19
C VAL A 318 12.96 -7.78 -0.49
N GLU A 319 13.70 -6.82 -1.03
CA GLU A 319 15.00 -6.46 -0.47
C GLU A 319 14.86 -5.94 0.97
N LEU A 320 15.58 -6.59 1.88
CA LEU A 320 15.74 -6.16 3.25
C LEU A 320 16.77 -5.02 3.31
N LEU A 321 16.33 -3.84 3.71
CA LEU A 321 17.16 -2.64 3.80
C LEU A 321 17.74 -2.44 5.21
N HIS A 322 16.96 -2.82 6.24
CA HIS A 322 17.36 -2.70 7.63
C HIS A 322 16.58 -3.71 8.50
N TYR A 323 17.27 -4.25 9.50
CA TYR A 323 16.68 -4.99 10.60
C TYR A 323 17.37 -4.56 11.90
N GLY A 324 16.63 -3.98 12.81
CA GLY A 324 17.14 -3.43 14.07
C GLY A 324 16.28 -2.29 14.58
N ASN A 325 16.80 -1.51 15.51
CA ASN A 325 16.06 -0.40 16.10
C ASN A 325 15.68 0.64 15.04
N TRP A 326 14.44 1.10 15.10
CA TRP A 326 13.96 2.16 14.25
C TRP A 326 14.56 3.51 14.64
N SER A 327 14.87 4.34 13.68
CA SER A 327 15.10 5.77 13.87
C SER A 327 14.63 6.55 12.65
N GLN A 328 14.32 7.82 12.86
CA GLN A 328 13.95 8.72 11.76
C GLN A 328 15.08 8.83 10.72
N GLU A 329 16.33 8.85 11.17
CA GLU A 329 17.51 8.91 10.27
C GLU A 329 17.60 7.66 9.38
N ILE A 330 17.40 6.47 9.93
CA ILE A 330 17.38 5.21 9.17
C ILE A 330 16.23 5.21 8.16
N GLN A 331 15.05 5.61 8.59
CA GLN A 331 13.88 5.73 7.70
C GLN A 331 14.17 6.70 6.54
N ASP A 332 14.70 7.88 6.82
CA ASP A 332 14.98 8.91 5.82
C ASP A 332 16.05 8.46 4.84
N LYS A 333 17.10 7.80 5.33
CA LYS A 333 18.16 7.20 4.52
C LYS A 333 17.63 6.28 3.43
N TYR A 334 16.65 5.43 3.77
CA TYR A 334 16.11 4.45 2.83
C TYR A 334 14.89 4.95 2.04
N THR A 335 14.33 6.09 2.41
CA THR A 335 13.19 6.67 1.70
C THR A 335 13.60 7.73 0.68
N PHE A 336 14.43 8.71 1.11
CA PHE A 336 14.69 9.90 0.32
C PHE A 336 15.90 9.74 -0.61
N LYS A 337 15.79 10.34 -1.82
CA LYS A 337 16.86 10.35 -2.84
C LYS A 337 17.32 8.96 -3.28
N ASN A 338 16.47 7.95 -3.13
CA ASN A 338 16.76 6.61 -3.61
C ASN A 338 16.19 6.42 -5.02
N PHE A 339 17.02 5.89 -5.90
CA PHE A 339 16.71 5.65 -7.31
C PHE A 339 17.01 4.20 -7.64
N ILE A 340 16.24 3.66 -8.58
CA ILE A 340 16.51 2.34 -9.13
C ILE A 340 17.92 2.36 -9.73
N GLU A 341 18.72 1.36 -9.37
CA GLU A 341 20.13 1.26 -9.76
C GLU A 341 20.31 1.42 -11.29
N GLY A 342 21.27 2.27 -11.65
CA GLY A 342 21.57 2.58 -13.06
C GLY A 342 20.54 3.47 -13.78
N THR A 343 19.52 3.96 -13.08
CA THR A 343 18.45 4.78 -13.67
C THR A 343 18.29 6.14 -12.96
N LYS A 344 17.41 6.99 -13.54
CA LYS A 344 16.93 8.23 -12.89
C LYS A 344 15.51 8.08 -12.34
N VAL A 345 15.00 6.85 -12.31
CA VAL A 345 13.66 6.54 -11.81
C VAL A 345 13.72 6.41 -10.29
N PRO A 346 12.99 7.24 -9.54
CA PRO A 346 13.00 7.14 -8.08
C PRO A 346 12.30 5.87 -7.63
N GLU A 347 12.79 5.27 -6.56
CA GLU A 347 12.12 4.16 -5.89
C GLU A 347 10.83 4.64 -5.23
N GLU A 348 9.82 3.75 -5.15
CA GLU A 348 8.51 4.11 -4.60
C GLU A 348 8.58 4.47 -3.11
N GLY A 349 9.44 3.80 -2.35
CA GLY A 349 9.61 4.01 -0.91
C GLY A 349 9.93 2.73 -0.16
N ILE A 350 9.51 2.68 1.08
CA ILE A 350 9.78 1.57 2.01
C ILE A 350 8.51 1.10 2.71
N VAL A 351 8.55 -0.13 3.24
CA VAL A 351 7.60 -0.67 4.20
C VAL A 351 8.34 -0.97 5.48
N ILE A 352 7.80 -0.54 6.61
CA ILE A 352 8.33 -0.76 7.94
C ILE A 352 7.37 -1.70 8.67
N LYS A 353 7.89 -2.81 9.18
CA LYS A 353 7.14 -3.80 9.96
C LYS A 353 7.80 -3.96 11.33
N TYR A 354 7.00 -3.98 12.37
CA TYR A 354 7.50 -4.37 13.68
C TYR A 354 7.94 -5.84 13.68
N HIS A 355 9.01 -6.17 14.37
CA HIS A 355 9.67 -7.49 14.30
C HIS A 355 8.76 -8.68 14.66
N THR A 356 7.73 -8.47 15.50
CA THR A 356 6.75 -9.52 15.84
C THR A 356 5.65 -9.68 14.77
N GLY A 357 5.59 -8.78 13.78
CA GLY A 357 4.58 -8.82 12.71
C GLY A 357 3.20 -8.32 13.14
N GLU A 358 3.10 -7.59 14.24
CA GLU A 358 1.85 -6.96 14.68
C GLU A 358 1.27 -6.05 13.61
N ARG A 359 0.02 -6.32 13.21
CA ARG A 359 -0.62 -5.66 12.06
C ARG A 359 -0.97 -4.19 12.28
N ASN A 360 -1.09 -3.74 13.52
CA ASN A 360 -1.24 -2.34 13.89
C ASN A 360 0.10 -1.56 13.86
N LYS A 361 1.24 -2.25 13.83
CA LYS A 361 2.59 -1.70 13.73
C LYS A 361 3.23 -2.00 12.37
N ILE A 362 2.52 -1.71 11.29
CA ILE A 362 3.03 -1.75 9.92
C ILE A 362 2.64 -0.47 9.21
N ALA A 363 3.60 0.15 8.54
CA ALA A 363 3.38 1.37 7.78
C ALA A 363 4.22 1.41 6.50
N LYS A 364 3.77 2.22 5.55
CA LYS A 364 4.56 2.58 4.37
C LYS A 364 5.07 4.01 4.49
N VAL A 365 6.24 4.27 3.92
CA VAL A 365 6.77 5.62 3.73
C VAL A 365 7.06 5.79 2.24
N ILE A 366 6.40 6.74 1.62
CA ILE A 366 6.49 6.97 0.18
C ILE A 366 7.54 8.03 -0.12
N ASN A 367 8.39 7.75 -1.11
CA ASN A 367 9.38 8.68 -1.59
C ASN A 367 8.70 9.85 -2.35
N PRO A 368 8.86 11.10 -1.91
CA PRO A 368 8.25 12.24 -2.59
C PRO A 368 8.72 12.43 -4.04
N ASP A 369 9.97 12.06 -4.35
CA ASP A 369 10.48 12.10 -5.73
C ASP A 369 9.72 11.12 -6.64
N TYR A 370 9.30 9.95 -6.11
CA TYR A 370 8.45 9.00 -6.83
C TYR A 370 7.09 9.61 -7.17
N LEU A 371 6.44 10.31 -6.23
CA LEU A 371 5.15 10.95 -6.48
C LEU A 371 5.25 12.01 -7.59
N ILE A 372 6.31 12.83 -7.58
CA ILE A 372 6.57 13.83 -8.62
C ILE A 372 6.89 13.17 -9.97
N PHE A 373 7.68 12.10 -9.97
CA PHE A 373 8.02 11.34 -11.17
C PHE A 373 6.78 10.71 -11.78
N GLY A 374 5.92 10.10 -10.96
CA GLY A 374 4.67 9.50 -11.38
C GLY A 374 3.73 10.49 -12.04
N GLU A 375 3.64 11.70 -11.51
CA GLU A 375 2.82 12.77 -12.11
C GLU A 375 3.32 13.20 -13.48
N LYS A 376 4.63 13.39 -13.65
CA LYS A 376 5.22 13.81 -14.91
C LYS A 376 5.06 12.77 -16.03
N ASN A 377 5.04 11.50 -15.68
CA ASN A 377 5.03 10.39 -16.63
C ASN A 377 3.65 9.71 -16.73
N GLU A 378 2.59 10.29 -16.13
CA GLU A 378 1.24 9.72 -16.10
C GLU A 378 1.21 8.27 -15.61
N ILE A 379 2.09 7.96 -14.66
CA ILE A 379 2.13 6.65 -14.01
C ILE A 379 0.88 6.50 -13.15
N GLY A 380 0.12 5.44 -13.38
CA GLY A 380 -1.08 5.18 -12.58
C GLY A 380 -0.72 4.87 -11.13
N ASP A 381 -1.42 5.50 -10.18
CA ASP A 381 -1.32 5.12 -8.78
C ASP A 381 -1.93 3.73 -8.59
N SER A 382 -1.10 2.74 -8.30
CA SER A 382 -1.51 1.40 -7.86
C SER A 382 -1.51 1.35 -6.32
N HIS A 383 -2.39 2.12 -5.68
CA HIS A 383 -2.50 2.09 -4.20
C HIS A 383 -3.70 1.31 -3.74
#